data_6b5d232dab2d3720479ebedf54bec166
#
_entry.id   6b5d232dab2d3720479ebedf54bec166
#
_cell.length_a   1.000
_cell.length_b   1.000
_cell.length_c   1.000
_cell.angle_alpha   90.00
_cell.angle_beta   90.00
_cell.angle_gamma   90.00
#
_symmetry.space_group_name_H-M   'P 1'
#
loop_
_entity.id
_entity.type
_entity.pdbx_description
1 polymer ?
#
loop_
_entity_poly.entity_id
_entity_poly.type
_entity_poly.pdbx_seq_one_letter_code
_entity_poly.pdbx_strand_id
1 'polypeptide(L)'
;MAVTVIGREACHLCDDATDLITVVLEDFTNVSLEKRLVEEDPAWLEFYTDKVPVILIDGVEHGYWRVNEAIFRGALMAAGALSHEKKSE
;
A
#
# COMPACT_ATOMS: atom_id res chain seq x y z
N MET A 1 -10.08 4.92 -5.27
CA MET A 1 -8.74 4.35 -5.47
C MET A 1 -8.43 3.40 -4.31
N ALA A 2 -7.85 2.27 -4.61
CA ALA A 2 -7.54 1.26 -3.59
C ALA A 2 -6.05 0.99 -3.52
N VAL A 3 -5.52 1.00 -2.30
CA VAL A 3 -4.16 0.55 -2.03
C VAL A 3 -4.27 -0.82 -1.40
N THR A 4 -3.55 -1.79 -1.95
CA THR A 4 -3.56 -3.16 -1.45
C THR A 4 -2.20 -3.49 -0.86
N VAL A 5 -2.20 -4.05 0.34
CA VAL A 5 -0.98 -4.57 0.96
C VAL A 5 -1.10 -6.09 0.95
N ILE A 6 -0.25 -6.74 0.17
CA ILE A 6 -0.19 -8.19 0.11
C ILE A 6 0.89 -8.64 1.07
N GLY A 7 0.50 -9.36 2.09
CA GLY A 7 1.44 -9.80 3.11
C GLY A 7 1.21 -11.25 3.48
N ARG A 8 1.75 -11.64 4.63
CA ARG A 8 1.51 -12.95 5.19
C ARG A 8 1.43 -12.82 6.70
N GLU A 9 0.96 -13.87 7.35
CA GLU A 9 0.84 -13.85 8.80
C GLU A 9 2.22 -13.81 9.46
N ALA A 10 2.27 -13.21 10.64
CA ALA A 10 3.49 -13.10 11.42
C ALA A 10 4.62 -12.39 10.68
N CYS A 11 4.27 -11.34 9.95
CA CYS A 11 5.23 -10.60 9.14
C CYS A 11 5.37 -9.18 9.70
N HIS A 12 6.49 -8.90 10.36
CA HIS A 12 6.71 -7.57 10.94
C HIS A 12 6.81 -6.48 9.89
N LEU A 13 7.47 -6.76 8.78
CA LEU A 13 7.58 -5.78 7.70
C LEU A 13 6.21 -5.46 7.11
N CYS A 14 5.33 -6.45 7.04
CA CYS A 14 3.97 -6.23 6.55
C CYS A 14 3.19 -5.34 7.51
N ASP A 15 3.34 -5.58 8.81
CA ASP A 15 2.68 -4.76 9.81
C ASP A 15 3.18 -3.33 9.77
N ASP A 16 4.50 -3.15 9.67
CA ASP A 16 5.09 -1.82 9.59
C ASP A 16 4.59 -1.07 8.35
N ALA A 17 4.54 -1.75 7.21
CA ALA A 17 4.05 -1.14 5.98
C ALA A 17 2.59 -0.74 6.10
N THR A 18 1.77 -1.62 6.71
CA THR A 18 0.35 -1.34 6.89
C THR A 18 0.17 -0.12 7.79
N ASP A 19 0.93 -0.03 8.87
CA ASP A 19 0.83 1.09 9.80
C ASP A 19 1.21 2.39 9.10
N LEU A 20 2.31 2.40 8.37
CA LEU A 20 2.74 3.60 7.66
C LEU A 20 1.70 4.02 6.62
N ILE A 21 1.22 3.07 5.84
CA ILE A 21 0.23 3.36 4.80
C ILE A 21 -1.05 3.89 5.43
N THR A 22 -1.48 3.31 6.54
CA THR A 22 -2.69 3.79 7.23
C THR A 22 -2.56 5.27 7.60
N VAL A 23 -1.40 5.65 8.14
CA VAL A 23 -1.17 7.05 8.51
C VAL A 23 -1.16 7.94 7.27
N VAL A 24 -0.50 7.50 6.21
CA VAL A 24 -0.43 8.28 4.97
C VAL A 24 -1.83 8.49 4.39
N LEU A 25 -2.65 7.43 4.39
CA LEU A 25 -3.97 7.51 3.78
C LEU A 25 -4.94 8.44 4.52
N GLU A 26 -4.63 8.77 5.77
CA GLU A 26 -5.42 9.74 6.51
C GLU A 26 -5.39 11.12 5.85
N ASP A 27 -4.37 11.39 5.06
CA ASP A 27 -4.22 12.67 4.37
C ASP A 27 -4.91 12.71 3.01
N PHE A 28 -5.62 11.64 2.64
CA PHE A 28 -6.27 11.56 1.33
C PHE A 28 -7.75 11.25 1.49
N THR A 29 -8.56 11.72 0.54
CA THR A 29 -10.02 11.61 0.63
C THR A 29 -10.60 10.45 -0.16
N ASN A 30 -9.90 9.99 -1.20
CA ASN A 30 -10.46 9.03 -2.14
C ASN A 30 -9.68 7.73 -2.21
N VAL A 31 -8.96 7.39 -1.15
CA VAL A 31 -8.11 6.19 -1.14
C VAL A 31 -8.51 5.30 0.02
N SER A 32 -8.67 4.02 -0.26
CA SER A 32 -8.95 3.02 0.78
C SER A 32 -7.81 2.02 0.85
N LEU A 33 -7.70 1.34 1.99
CA LEU A 33 -6.68 0.32 2.22
C LEU A 33 -7.33 -1.05 2.25
N GLU A 34 -6.72 -1.98 1.54
CA GLU A 34 -7.15 -3.37 1.55
C GLU A 34 -5.95 -4.24 1.89
N LYS A 35 -6.13 -5.15 2.84
CA LYS A 35 -5.08 -6.09 3.23
C LYS A 35 -5.41 -7.45 2.67
N ARG A 36 -4.41 -8.10 2.07
CA ARG A 36 -4.57 -9.41 1.48
C ARG A 36 -3.42 -10.31 1.89
N LEU A 37 -3.65 -11.61 1.86
CA LEU A 37 -2.60 -12.58 2.14
C LEU A 37 -2.08 -13.13 0.81
N VAL A 38 -0.79 -13.35 0.75
CA VAL A 38 -0.14 -13.82 -0.46
C VAL A 38 -0.71 -15.15 -0.94
N GLU A 39 -1.20 -15.96 -0.01
CA GLU A 39 -1.74 -17.28 -0.36
C GLU A 39 -3.14 -17.24 -0.96
N GLU A 40 -3.78 -16.06 -1.00
CA GLU A 40 -5.12 -15.94 -1.57
C GLU A 40 -5.12 -16.08 -3.10
N ASP A 41 -3.97 -15.93 -3.73
CA ASP A 41 -3.86 -15.97 -5.18
C ASP A 41 -2.63 -16.79 -5.56
N PRO A 42 -2.79 -17.86 -6.39
CA PRO A 42 -1.62 -18.68 -6.77
C PRO A 42 -0.50 -17.89 -7.43
N ALA A 43 -0.85 -16.86 -8.21
CA ALA A 43 0.18 -16.04 -8.85
C ALA A 43 0.94 -15.23 -7.80
N TRP A 44 0.25 -14.70 -6.81
CA TRP A 44 0.91 -13.99 -5.72
C TRP A 44 1.82 -14.92 -4.94
N LEU A 45 1.36 -16.14 -4.67
CA LEU A 45 2.15 -17.11 -3.93
C LEU A 45 3.43 -17.43 -4.69
N GLU A 46 3.32 -17.55 -6.01
CA GLU A 46 4.48 -17.86 -6.84
C GLU A 46 5.47 -16.69 -6.93
N PHE A 47 4.96 -15.47 -7.17
CA PHE A 47 5.82 -14.35 -7.50
C PHE A 47 6.14 -13.43 -6.33
N TYR A 48 5.32 -13.44 -5.27
CA TYR A 48 5.45 -12.47 -4.19
C TYR A 48 5.84 -13.06 -2.84
N THR A 49 5.93 -14.38 -2.71
CA THR A 49 6.17 -15.00 -1.41
C THR A 49 7.41 -14.43 -0.72
N ASP A 50 8.47 -14.17 -1.48
CA ASP A 50 9.71 -13.63 -0.92
C ASP A 50 9.77 -12.12 -0.93
N LYS A 51 8.70 -11.47 -1.37
CA LYS A 51 8.69 -10.01 -1.55
C LYS A 51 7.70 -9.30 -0.65
N VAL A 52 7.00 -10.02 0.21
CA VAL A 52 6.01 -9.39 1.09
C VAL A 52 6.67 -8.43 2.06
N PRO A 53 6.06 -7.28 2.36
CA PRO A 53 4.79 -6.83 1.80
C PRO A 53 4.93 -6.29 0.37
N VAL A 54 3.96 -6.60 -0.48
CA VAL A 54 3.87 -6.02 -1.81
C VAL A 54 2.75 -4.98 -1.79
N ILE A 55 3.03 -3.82 -2.34
CA ILE A 55 2.09 -2.71 -2.34
C ILE A 55 1.56 -2.51 -3.75
N LEU A 56 0.24 -2.57 -3.89
CA LEU A 56 -0.42 -2.28 -5.16
C LEU A 56 -1.22 -0.98 -5.04
N ILE A 57 -1.18 -0.18 -6.07
CA ILE A 57 -2.03 1.01 -6.18
C ILE A 57 -2.95 0.78 -7.36
N ASP A 58 -4.25 0.61 -7.08
CA ASP A 58 -5.25 0.27 -8.10
C ASP A 58 -4.84 -0.95 -8.92
N GLY A 59 -4.29 -1.96 -8.23
CA GLY A 59 -3.90 -3.21 -8.86
C GLY A 59 -2.54 -3.20 -9.54
N VAL A 60 -1.85 -2.07 -9.56
CA VAL A 60 -0.54 -1.96 -10.19
C VAL A 60 0.55 -2.00 -9.11
N GLU A 61 1.54 -2.83 -9.30
CA GLU A 61 2.61 -2.97 -8.32
C GLU A 61 3.37 -1.66 -8.16
N HIS A 62 3.43 -1.18 -6.92
CA HIS A 62 4.20 0.01 -6.57
C HIS A 62 5.60 -0.37 -6.06
N GLY A 63 5.67 -1.38 -5.20
CA GLY A 63 6.93 -1.80 -4.63
C GLY A 63 6.73 -2.93 -3.65
N TYR A 64 7.82 -3.32 -2.99
CA TYR A 64 7.77 -4.42 -2.04
C TYR A 64 8.81 -4.21 -0.94
N TRP A 65 8.74 -5.02 0.11
CA TRP A 65 9.57 -5.04 1.32
C TRP A 65 9.36 -3.83 2.20
N ARG A 66 9.83 -2.66 1.80
CA ARG A 66 9.73 -1.46 2.63
C ARG A 66 9.02 -0.37 1.86
N VAL A 67 8.31 0.47 2.59
CA VAL A 67 7.60 1.60 2.02
C VAL A 67 8.38 2.87 2.35
N ASN A 68 8.72 3.63 1.33
CA ASN A 68 9.27 4.96 1.50
C ASN A 68 8.11 5.94 1.44
N GLU A 69 7.90 6.67 2.53
CA GLU A 69 6.72 7.52 2.65
C GLU A 69 6.63 8.56 1.54
N ALA A 70 7.73 9.25 1.26
CA ALA A 70 7.73 10.32 0.25
C ALA A 70 7.43 9.77 -1.14
N ILE A 71 8.06 8.65 -1.48
CA ILE A 71 7.85 8.02 -2.78
C ILE A 71 6.42 7.51 -2.90
N PHE A 72 5.90 6.91 -1.82
CA PHE A 72 4.54 6.37 -1.82
C PHE A 72 3.51 7.50 -1.98
N ARG A 73 3.69 8.61 -1.25
CA ARG A 73 2.78 9.76 -1.38
C ARG A 73 2.81 10.31 -2.81
N GLY A 74 3.99 10.42 -3.41
CA GLY A 74 4.11 10.88 -4.78
C GLY A 74 3.41 9.96 -5.76
N ALA A 75 3.54 8.64 -5.56
CA ALA A 75 2.88 7.66 -6.43
C ALA A 75 1.37 7.74 -6.31
N LEU A 76 0.85 7.95 -5.09
CA LEU A 76 -0.59 8.12 -4.90
C LEU A 76 -1.10 9.35 -5.65
N MET A 77 -0.40 10.47 -5.54
CA MET A 77 -0.80 11.69 -6.21
C MET A 77 -0.73 11.53 -7.72
N ALA A 78 0.32 10.87 -8.21
CA ALA A 78 0.44 10.61 -9.65
C ALA A 78 -0.68 9.70 -10.16
N ALA A 79 -1.21 8.83 -9.30
CA ALA A 79 -2.29 7.92 -9.67
C ALA A 79 -3.68 8.54 -9.51
N GLY A 80 -3.77 9.76 -9.00
CA GLY A 80 -5.05 10.46 -8.89
C GLY A 80 -5.59 10.60 -7.48
N ALA A 81 -4.80 10.34 -6.46
CA ALA A 81 -5.26 10.51 -5.08
C ALA A 81 -5.44 12.00 -4.77
N LEU A 82 -6.47 12.31 -4.01
CA LEU A 82 -6.81 13.68 -3.66
C LEU A 82 -6.51 13.89 -2.18
N SER A 83 -5.62 14.83 -1.88
CA SER A 83 -5.25 15.12 -0.50
C SER A 83 -6.35 15.93 0.20
N HIS A 84 -6.35 15.90 1.53
CA HIS A 84 -7.20 16.75 2.36
C HIS A 84 -6.55 18.12 2.39
N GLU A 85 -7.03 19.01 1.67
CA GLU A 85 -6.45 20.31 1.70
C GLU A 85 -6.93 21.07 2.91
N LYS A 86 -6.78 21.34 3.10
CA LYS A 86 -7.08 22.04 3.61
C LYS A 86 -6.68 22.90 3.97
N LYS A 87 -6.53 22.93 4.03
CA LYS A 87 -6.31 23.48 4.40
C LYS A 87 -5.94 24.34 4.37
N SER A 88 -5.78 24.71 4.38
CA SER A 88 -5.48 25.39 4.35
C SER A 88 -5.45 26.14 4.32
N GLU A 89 -5.55 26.38 4.29
CA GLU A 89 -5.63 27.11 4.21
C GLU A 89 -5.64 27.73 4.35
#